data_50f1cee5ab83280c5ed1999514aed731
#
_entry.id   50f1cee5ab83280c5ed1999514aed731
#
_cell.length_a   1.000
_cell.length_b   1.000
_cell.length_c   1.000
_cell.angle_alpha   90.00
_cell.angle_beta   90.00
_cell.angle_gamma   90.00
#
_symmetry.space_group_name_H-M   'P 1'
#
loop_
_entity.id
_entity.type
_entity.pdbx_description
1 polymer ?
#
loop_
_entity_poly.entity_id
_entity_poly.type
_entity_poly.pdbx_seq_one_letter_code
_entity_poly.pdbx_strand_id
1 'polypeptide(L)'
;MPKNKSGMSITFKYDVLVIGGGHAGCEAATAAANIGAKVCLVTMDMNKIAQMSCNPAVGGIAKGQIVREIDALGGQMGIVTDATAIQFRMLNRSKGPAVWSPRAQCDREKFITEWKRILDHTDNLDIFQDQADELIVENGHAIGVRTIWGVELFARTVIVTAGTFLNGLMHIGKRQVEGGRCAEPAVHNFAESITHWGVRKDRMKTGTPVRIDKRSVHFDEMEAQPGENDYHQFSYFGQHRTLPQLPCWTCNTNEEAHEILRKGVPDSPLFNGQIQSTGPRYCPSIETKLVTFPDKNTHPLFLEPEGVDTNEMYLNGFSSSMPWEIQLEALRKIPALRDAKMYRPGYAIEYDYFDPTQLKPSLESKIIEGLFLAGQVNGTTGYEEAGGQGLVAGVNAALQCAGSEPFIMKRDESYIGVLIDDLTMKGVDEPYRMFTSRAEYRILLRQDDADARLTERAYEIGLVKRNRYDWWLQKKANIERIIDYCNKTAIKSNEINGFLDSIGSSAIQGSVKISELIARPGVSLYGLADHLPHLKEILESSPNRKEEITEAAEIKIKYKGYIERERTFAEKMRRLEDIKIKGHFDYSAIHDLSTECRQKLERIQPETLAQASRIPGVSPSDINVLLVLMGR
;
A
#
# COMPACT_ATOMS: atom_id res chain seq x y z
N MET A 1 -35.04 -10.08 9.96
CA MET A 1 -33.95 -10.49 10.88
C MET A 1 -33.73 -11.98 10.71
N PRO A 2 -32.51 -12.45 10.43
CA PRO A 2 -32.23 -13.87 10.38
C PRO A 2 -32.47 -14.53 11.74
N LYS A 3 -32.85 -15.79 11.74
CA LYS A 3 -33.09 -16.58 12.97
C LYS A 3 -32.03 -17.68 13.04
N ASN A 4 -31.46 -17.91 14.24
CA ASN A 4 -30.57 -19.06 14.43
C ASN A 4 -31.38 -20.39 14.44
N LYS A 5 -30.68 -21.52 14.43
CA LYS A 5 -31.28 -22.88 14.44
C LYS A 5 -32.26 -23.12 15.62
N SER A 6 -32.21 -22.31 16.69
CA SER A 6 -33.11 -22.39 17.85
C SER A 6 -34.34 -21.49 17.73
N GLY A 7 -34.51 -20.77 16.63
CA GLY A 7 -35.65 -19.85 16.43
C GLY A 7 -35.56 -18.52 17.18
N MET A 8 -34.45 -18.26 17.90
CA MET A 8 -34.17 -16.97 18.50
C MET A 8 -33.72 -15.94 17.48
N SER A 9 -34.15 -14.70 17.63
CA SER A 9 -33.68 -13.57 16.84
C SER A 9 -32.19 -13.33 17.11
N ILE A 10 -31.36 -13.30 16.06
CA ILE A 10 -29.93 -12.93 16.17
C ILE A 10 -29.84 -11.47 16.60
N THR A 11 -29.12 -11.23 17.69
CA THR A 11 -28.78 -9.87 18.14
C THR A 11 -27.34 -9.57 17.74
N PHE A 12 -27.18 -8.69 16.78
CA PHE A 12 -25.84 -8.21 16.38
C PHE A 12 -25.28 -7.32 17.50
N LYS A 13 -24.12 -7.71 18.03
CA LYS A 13 -23.39 -6.90 19.00
C LYS A 13 -22.62 -5.79 18.30
N TYR A 14 -22.15 -6.06 17.06
CA TYR A 14 -21.33 -5.18 16.26
C TYR A 14 -21.98 -4.89 14.90
N ASP A 15 -21.58 -3.80 14.28
CA ASP A 15 -21.91 -3.51 12.89
C ASP A 15 -20.89 -4.19 11.98
N VAL A 16 -19.61 -4.15 12.35
CA VAL A 16 -18.47 -4.67 11.55
C VAL A 16 -17.60 -5.58 12.42
N LEU A 17 -17.31 -6.79 11.93
CA LEU A 17 -16.23 -7.64 12.44
C LEU A 17 -15.03 -7.56 11.49
N VAL A 18 -13.83 -7.37 12.03
CA VAL A 18 -12.58 -7.39 11.27
C VAL A 18 -11.74 -8.58 11.74
N ILE A 19 -11.42 -9.50 10.86
CA ILE A 19 -10.69 -10.74 11.16
C ILE A 19 -9.23 -10.61 10.73
N GLY A 20 -8.34 -10.48 11.70
CA GLY A 20 -6.90 -10.31 11.52
C GLY A 20 -6.40 -8.91 11.85
N GLY A 21 -5.49 -8.80 12.82
CA GLY A 21 -4.88 -7.54 13.31
C GLY A 21 -3.63 -7.11 12.54
N GLY A 22 -3.52 -7.41 11.22
CA GLY A 22 -2.46 -6.91 10.36
C GLY A 22 -2.72 -5.47 9.88
N HIS A 23 -1.87 -4.96 8.96
CA HIS A 23 -2.00 -3.58 8.44
C HIS A 23 -3.38 -3.30 7.83
N ALA A 24 -3.93 -4.26 7.08
CA ALA A 24 -5.27 -4.14 6.52
C ALA A 24 -6.35 -4.09 7.61
N GLY A 25 -6.25 -4.97 8.61
CA GLY A 25 -7.24 -5.04 9.69
C GLY A 25 -7.23 -3.80 10.58
N CYS A 26 -6.05 -3.27 10.89
CA CYS A 26 -5.91 -2.05 11.69
C CYS A 26 -6.54 -0.84 10.97
N GLU A 27 -6.25 -0.65 9.67
CA GLU A 27 -6.86 0.43 8.90
C GLU A 27 -8.37 0.22 8.70
N ALA A 28 -8.82 -1.03 8.46
CA ALA A 28 -10.24 -1.33 8.33
C ALA A 28 -11.02 -1.04 9.62
N ALA A 29 -10.49 -1.47 10.76
CA ALA A 29 -11.13 -1.30 12.05
C ALA A 29 -11.23 0.18 12.44
N THR A 30 -10.14 0.93 12.32
CA THR A 30 -10.14 2.37 12.63
C THR A 30 -11.00 3.16 11.66
N ALA A 31 -11.00 2.85 10.36
CA ALA A 31 -11.83 3.52 9.38
C ALA A 31 -13.32 3.31 9.65
N ALA A 32 -13.75 2.07 9.89
CA ALA A 32 -15.14 1.76 10.19
C ALA A 32 -15.62 2.42 11.49
N ALA A 33 -14.79 2.37 12.54
CA ALA A 33 -15.10 3.00 13.84
C ALA A 33 -15.18 4.53 13.73
N ASN A 34 -14.29 5.15 12.93
CA ASN A 34 -14.30 6.60 12.71
C ASN A 34 -15.56 7.11 12.00
N ILE A 35 -16.17 6.30 11.13
CA ILE A 35 -17.47 6.60 10.49
C ILE A 35 -18.63 6.48 11.51
N GLY A 36 -18.42 5.75 12.61
CA GLY A 36 -19.40 5.60 13.68
C GLY A 36 -19.98 4.19 13.84
N ALA A 37 -19.46 3.21 13.07
CA ALA A 37 -19.84 1.81 13.24
C ALA A 37 -19.30 1.23 14.57
N LYS A 38 -20.04 0.29 15.17
CA LYS A 38 -19.51 -0.53 16.26
C LYS A 38 -18.69 -1.66 15.70
N VAL A 39 -17.40 -1.67 16.00
CA VAL A 39 -16.40 -2.57 15.41
C VAL A 39 -15.84 -3.53 16.45
N CYS A 40 -15.58 -4.78 16.04
CA CYS A 40 -14.71 -5.68 16.79
C CYS A 40 -13.58 -6.16 15.89
N LEU A 41 -12.34 -5.94 16.31
CA LEU A 41 -11.14 -6.49 15.70
C LEU A 41 -10.78 -7.82 16.37
N VAL A 42 -10.89 -8.92 15.65
CA VAL A 42 -10.51 -10.26 16.12
C VAL A 42 -9.08 -10.55 15.68
N THR A 43 -8.20 -10.83 16.62
CA THR A 43 -6.78 -11.12 16.33
C THR A 43 -6.28 -12.28 17.19
N MET A 44 -5.38 -13.10 16.64
CA MET A 44 -4.79 -14.23 17.34
C MET A 44 -3.84 -13.81 18.47
N ASP A 45 -3.16 -12.68 18.31
CA ASP A 45 -2.22 -12.15 19.31
C ASP A 45 -2.22 -10.61 19.31
N MET A 46 -2.71 -10.03 20.40
CA MET A 46 -2.75 -8.57 20.60
C MET A 46 -1.35 -7.93 20.68
N ASN A 47 -0.30 -8.71 20.98
CA ASN A 47 1.07 -8.20 21.04
C ASN A 47 1.76 -8.17 19.67
N LYS A 48 1.08 -8.62 18.62
CA LYS A 48 1.60 -8.69 17.24
C LYS A 48 0.75 -7.91 16.23
N ILE A 49 -0.08 -7.02 16.74
CA ILE A 49 -0.91 -6.12 15.92
C ILE A 49 -0.01 -5.30 14.99
N ALA A 50 -0.36 -5.25 13.71
CA ALA A 50 0.36 -4.56 12.64
C ALA A 50 1.87 -4.90 12.56
N GLN A 51 2.29 -6.09 13.05
CA GLN A 51 3.70 -6.49 13.01
C GLN A 51 4.22 -6.51 11.57
N MET A 52 5.36 -5.85 11.36
CA MET A 52 6.11 -5.89 10.11
C MET A 52 6.76 -7.25 9.93
N SER A 53 6.12 -8.14 9.17
CA SER A 53 6.53 -9.54 9.01
C SER A 53 7.76 -9.72 8.11
N CYS A 54 7.97 -8.80 7.17
CA CYS A 54 9.10 -8.81 6.25
C CYS A 54 10.10 -7.71 6.62
N ASN A 55 10.23 -6.66 5.83
CA ASN A 55 11.13 -5.53 6.11
C ASN A 55 10.55 -4.55 7.13
N PRO A 56 11.37 -3.92 7.97
CA PRO A 56 10.91 -2.91 8.94
C PRO A 56 10.77 -1.53 8.28
N ALA A 57 10.10 -1.46 7.14
CA ALA A 57 9.98 -0.23 6.37
C ALA A 57 8.59 -0.03 5.77
N VAL A 58 8.16 1.23 5.70
CA VAL A 58 6.92 1.69 5.07
C VAL A 58 7.25 2.64 3.93
N GLY A 59 6.47 2.56 2.85
CA GLY A 59 6.63 3.40 1.68
C GLY A 59 7.60 2.84 0.63
N GLY A 60 8.17 3.75 -0.14
CA GLY A 60 8.94 3.41 -1.34
C GLY A 60 8.16 3.69 -2.63
N ILE A 61 8.73 3.31 -3.78
CA ILE A 61 8.19 3.66 -5.10
C ILE A 61 6.73 3.20 -5.24
N ALA A 62 5.85 4.14 -5.54
CA ALA A 62 4.38 4.04 -5.58
C ALA A 62 3.72 3.77 -4.21
N LYS A 63 4.39 3.10 -3.31
CA LYS A 63 3.85 2.73 -1.99
C LYS A 63 3.77 3.92 -1.05
N GLY A 64 4.77 4.82 -1.10
CA GLY A 64 4.73 6.07 -0.37
C GLY A 64 3.53 6.94 -0.75
N GLN A 65 3.11 6.92 -2.01
CA GLN A 65 1.90 7.58 -2.48
C GLN A 65 0.65 6.97 -1.82
N ILE A 66 0.57 5.64 -1.74
CA ILE A 66 -0.56 4.95 -1.07
C ILE A 66 -0.64 5.36 0.41
N VAL A 67 0.48 5.43 1.13
CA VAL A 67 0.47 5.85 2.54
C VAL A 67 0.00 7.31 2.70
N ARG A 68 0.44 8.20 1.79
CA ARG A 68 -0.04 9.59 1.76
C ARG A 68 -1.55 9.67 1.47
N GLU A 69 -2.07 8.78 0.63
CA GLU A 69 -3.51 8.68 0.35
C GLU A 69 -4.30 8.11 1.53
N ILE A 70 -3.76 7.06 2.20
CA ILE A 70 -4.33 6.53 3.46
C ILE A 70 -4.41 7.66 4.49
N ASP A 71 -3.34 8.43 4.67
CA ASP A 71 -3.32 9.55 5.60
C ASP A 71 -4.32 10.64 5.21
N ALA A 72 -4.39 11.03 3.94
CA ALA A 72 -5.34 12.02 3.43
C ALA A 72 -6.81 11.63 3.68
N LEU A 73 -7.10 10.33 3.64
CA LEU A 73 -8.41 9.76 3.96
C LEU A 73 -8.68 9.62 5.47
N GLY A 74 -7.71 9.93 6.34
CA GLY A 74 -7.90 9.81 7.79
C GLY A 74 -7.36 8.52 8.40
N GLY A 75 -6.70 7.65 7.62
CA GLY A 75 -6.03 6.45 8.11
C GLY A 75 -4.83 6.76 9.01
N GLN A 76 -4.26 5.74 9.61
CA GLN A 76 -3.30 5.86 10.70
C GLN A 76 -1.88 5.47 10.31
N MET A 77 -1.67 4.72 9.23
CA MET A 77 -0.36 4.18 8.85
C MET A 77 0.70 5.28 8.69
N GLY A 78 0.35 6.43 8.12
CA GLY A 78 1.26 7.57 7.98
C GLY A 78 1.69 8.13 9.32
N ILE A 79 0.76 8.30 10.25
CA ILE A 79 1.00 8.81 11.62
C ILE A 79 1.90 7.84 12.40
N VAL A 80 1.59 6.55 12.38
CA VAL A 80 2.39 5.51 13.05
C VAL A 80 3.80 5.44 12.47
N THR A 81 3.90 5.55 11.14
CA THR A 81 5.20 5.56 10.45
C THR A 81 6.06 6.72 10.91
N ASP A 82 5.52 7.95 10.94
CA ASP A 82 6.26 9.13 11.36
C ASP A 82 6.68 9.06 12.84
N ALA A 83 5.79 8.55 13.72
CA ALA A 83 6.08 8.39 15.15
C ALA A 83 7.18 7.35 15.43
N THR A 84 7.37 6.38 14.54
CA THR A 84 8.28 5.24 14.75
C THR A 84 9.45 5.19 13.76
N ALA A 85 9.56 6.19 12.87
CA ALA A 85 10.59 6.25 11.85
C ALA A 85 11.99 6.48 12.48
N ILE A 86 12.91 5.57 12.17
CA ILE A 86 14.33 5.64 12.51
C ILE A 86 15.21 6.01 11.32
N GLN A 87 14.64 6.11 10.12
CA GLN A 87 15.27 6.69 8.95
C GLN A 87 14.18 7.13 7.97
N PHE A 88 14.41 8.23 7.26
CA PHE A 88 13.52 8.70 6.20
C PHE A 88 14.32 9.03 4.93
N ARG A 89 13.75 8.74 3.76
CA ARG A 89 14.28 9.13 2.45
C ARG A 89 13.15 9.42 1.47
N MET A 90 13.31 10.48 0.67
CA MET A 90 12.44 10.74 -0.48
C MET A 90 13.07 10.11 -1.74
N LEU A 91 12.52 9.00 -2.19
CA LEU A 91 13.02 8.30 -3.38
C LEU A 91 12.62 9.03 -4.67
N ASN A 92 13.43 8.87 -5.72
CA ASN A 92 13.21 9.44 -7.06
C ASN A 92 13.21 10.99 -7.10
N ARG A 93 13.85 11.70 -6.18
CA ARG A 93 13.93 13.18 -6.22
C ARG A 93 14.41 13.72 -7.57
N SER A 94 15.41 13.10 -8.18
CA SER A 94 15.96 13.49 -9.49
C SER A 94 15.01 13.28 -10.68
N LYS A 95 13.92 12.49 -10.49
CA LYS A 95 12.97 12.15 -11.55
C LYS A 95 11.73 13.05 -11.57
N GLY A 96 11.62 13.96 -10.61
CA GLY A 96 10.53 14.93 -10.49
C GLY A 96 9.34 14.45 -9.66
N PRO A 97 8.44 15.39 -9.26
CA PRO A 97 7.41 15.19 -8.24
C PRO A 97 6.35 14.15 -8.60
N ALA A 98 6.13 13.86 -9.89
CA ALA A 98 5.19 12.83 -10.34
C ALA A 98 5.51 11.42 -9.82
N VAL A 99 6.77 11.17 -9.42
CA VAL A 99 7.25 9.87 -8.94
C VAL A 99 8.04 9.94 -7.63
N TRP A 100 8.06 11.09 -6.97
CA TRP A 100 8.60 11.20 -5.62
C TRP A 100 7.86 10.27 -4.68
N SER A 101 8.62 9.50 -3.92
CA SER A 101 8.04 8.43 -3.11
C SER A 101 8.71 8.39 -1.75
N PRO A 102 8.02 8.80 -0.68
CA PRO A 102 8.58 8.73 0.67
C PRO A 102 8.75 7.28 1.11
N ARG A 103 9.85 7.02 1.83
CA ARG A 103 10.15 5.73 2.47
C ARG A 103 10.76 5.97 3.85
N ALA A 104 10.28 5.25 4.85
CA ALA A 104 10.85 5.25 6.20
C ALA A 104 11.20 3.83 6.63
N GLN A 105 12.36 3.68 7.29
CA GLN A 105 12.61 2.56 8.20
C GLN A 105 11.95 2.87 9.52
N CYS A 106 11.31 1.88 10.12
CA CYS A 106 10.61 2.03 11.39
C CYS A 106 11.22 1.13 12.46
N ASP A 107 11.13 1.56 13.71
CA ASP A 107 11.33 0.68 14.85
C ASP A 107 10.13 -0.28 14.94
N ARG A 108 10.37 -1.56 14.69
CA ARG A 108 9.31 -2.57 14.56
C ARG A 108 8.51 -2.77 15.86
N GLU A 109 9.15 -2.70 17.00
CA GLU A 109 8.48 -2.87 18.30
C GLU A 109 7.64 -1.65 18.66
N LYS A 110 8.19 -0.46 18.42
CA LYS A 110 7.48 0.80 18.63
C LYS A 110 6.30 0.94 17.66
N PHE A 111 6.43 0.42 16.43
CA PHE A 111 5.34 0.39 15.44
C PHE A 111 4.13 -0.44 15.91
N ILE A 112 4.37 -1.61 16.49
CA ILE A 112 3.32 -2.45 17.11
C ILE A 112 2.68 -1.70 18.27
N THR A 113 3.50 -1.14 19.16
CA THR A 113 3.05 -0.42 20.37
C THR A 113 2.19 0.79 20.00
N GLU A 114 2.61 1.56 19.00
CA GLU A 114 1.88 2.77 18.56
C GLU A 114 0.54 2.40 17.89
N TRP A 115 0.51 1.36 17.04
CA TRP A 115 -0.74 0.85 16.49
C TRP A 115 -1.70 0.38 17.57
N LYS A 116 -1.20 -0.40 18.53
CA LYS A 116 -2.02 -0.85 19.66
C LYS A 116 -2.59 0.33 20.45
N ARG A 117 -1.76 1.34 20.73
CA ARG A 117 -2.20 2.57 21.41
C ARG A 117 -3.33 3.26 20.65
N ILE A 118 -3.24 3.37 19.32
CA ILE A 118 -4.28 3.97 18.48
C ILE A 118 -5.57 3.16 18.57
N LEU A 119 -5.50 1.84 18.41
CA LEU A 119 -6.70 0.97 18.48
C LEU A 119 -7.36 1.03 19.84
N ASP A 120 -6.59 1.00 20.93
CA ASP A 120 -7.10 1.07 22.31
C ASP A 120 -7.78 2.42 22.64
N HIS A 121 -7.46 3.49 21.88
CA HIS A 121 -8.04 4.83 22.06
C HIS A 121 -9.00 5.22 20.91
N THR A 122 -9.41 4.28 20.09
CA THR A 122 -10.38 4.52 19.04
C THR A 122 -11.79 4.23 19.58
N ASP A 123 -12.66 5.24 19.57
CA ASP A 123 -14.05 5.08 20.01
C ASP A 123 -14.78 4.04 19.14
N ASN A 124 -15.74 3.31 19.73
CA ASN A 124 -16.54 2.27 19.09
C ASN A 124 -15.75 1.05 18.57
N LEU A 125 -14.53 0.83 19.03
CA LEU A 125 -13.67 -0.27 18.63
C LEU A 125 -13.34 -1.17 19.83
N ASP A 126 -13.81 -2.41 19.79
CA ASP A 126 -13.40 -3.49 20.70
C ASP A 126 -12.32 -4.36 20.04
N ILE A 127 -11.39 -4.89 20.83
CA ILE A 127 -10.43 -5.90 20.39
C ILE A 127 -10.76 -7.22 21.09
N PHE A 128 -10.81 -8.30 20.33
CA PHE A 128 -11.03 -9.65 20.83
C PHE A 128 -9.88 -10.57 20.43
N GLN A 129 -9.17 -11.13 21.41
CA GLN A 129 -8.06 -12.04 21.12
C GLN A 129 -8.57 -13.48 21.03
N ASP A 130 -8.70 -13.96 19.81
CA ASP A 130 -9.00 -15.35 19.49
C ASP A 130 -8.71 -15.62 18.01
N GLN A 131 -8.75 -16.88 17.60
CA GLN A 131 -8.64 -17.29 16.21
C GLN A 131 -10.03 -17.54 15.62
N ALA A 132 -10.37 -16.88 14.52
CA ALA A 132 -11.55 -17.21 13.73
C ALA A 132 -11.38 -18.58 13.07
N ASP A 133 -12.38 -19.43 13.19
CA ASP A 133 -12.37 -20.81 12.69
C ASP A 133 -13.42 -21.07 11.61
N GLU A 134 -14.60 -20.44 11.71
CA GLU A 134 -15.69 -20.60 10.77
C GLU A 134 -16.38 -19.26 10.48
N LEU A 135 -16.67 -18.98 9.20
CA LEU A 135 -17.56 -17.90 8.80
C LEU A 135 -19.01 -18.33 8.95
N ILE A 136 -19.81 -17.58 9.67
CA ILE A 136 -21.24 -17.83 9.84
C ILE A 136 -22.00 -17.11 8.72
N VAL A 137 -22.66 -17.87 7.87
CA VAL A 137 -23.45 -17.35 6.74
C VAL A 137 -24.90 -17.83 6.87
N GLU A 138 -25.84 -16.92 6.72
CA GLU A 138 -27.27 -17.22 6.74
C GLU A 138 -27.95 -16.56 5.55
N ASN A 139 -28.65 -17.33 4.74
CA ASN A 139 -29.35 -16.86 3.51
C ASN A 139 -28.42 -16.12 2.53
N GLY A 140 -27.15 -16.55 2.40
CA GLY A 140 -26.17 -15.93 1.52
C GLY A 140 -25.53 -14.67 2.07
N HIS A 141 -25.79 -14.30 3.33
CA HIS A 141 -25.25 -13.13 4.00
C HIS A 141 -24.31 -13.53 5.13
N ALA A 142 -23.13 -12.93 5.21
CA ALA A 142 -22.19 -13.11 6.31
C ALA A 142 -22.72 -12.39 7.55
N ILE A 143 -22.96 -13.13 8.63
CA ILE A 143 -23.59 -12.62 9.86
C ILE A 143 -22.66 -12.71 11.08
N GLY A 144 -21.46 -13.22 10.92
CA GLY A 144 -20.51 -13.35 12.03
C GLY A 144 -19.44 -14.41 11.80
N VAL A 145 -18.71 -14.69 12.85
CA VAL A 145 -17.71 -15.76 12.89
C VAL A 145 -17.83 -16.60 14.16
N ARG A 146 -17.41 -17.87 14.06
CA ARG A 146 -17.15 -18.72 15.21
C ARG A 146 -15.63 -18.85 15.40
N THR A 147 -15.18 -18.73 16.64
CA THR A 147 -13.77 -18.88 17.00
C THR A 147 -13.43 -20.33 17.37
N ILE A 148 -12.13 -20.64 17.50
CA ILE A 148 -11.66 -21.98 17.90
C ILE A 148 -12.17 -22.39 19.31
N TRP A 149 -12.46 -21.44 20.18
CA TRP A 149 -13.05 -21.70 21.50
C TRP A 149 -14.58 -21.82 21.45
N GLY A 150 -15.18 -21.76 20.25
CA GLY A 150 -16.63 -21.86 20.06
C GLY A 150 -17.41 -20.58 20.39
N VAL A 151 -16.71 -19.45 20.56
CA VAL A 151 -17.39 -18.15 20.75
C VAL A 151 -17.95 -17.68 19.41
N GLU A 152 -19.23 -17.34 19.40
CA GLU A 152 -19.90 -16.77 18.22
C GLU A 152 -19.99 -15.24 18.37
N LEU A 153 -19.39 -14.54 17.41
CA LEU A 153 -19.42 -13.09 17.29
C LEU A 153 -20.30 -12.71 16.10
N PHE A 154 -21.39 -11.99 16.36
CA PHE A 154 -22.33 -11.58 15.32
C PHE A 154 -22.16 -10.12 14.94
N ALA A 155 -22.16 -9.85 13.63
CA ALA A 155 -22.14 -8.51 13.05
C ALA A 155 -22.90 -8.46 11.73
N ARG A 156 -23.20 -7.26 11.27
CA ARG A 156 -23.89 -7.04 9.99
C ARG A 156 -22.97 -7.27 8.79
N THR A 157 -21.66 -7.05 8.97
CA THR A 157 -20.63 -7.25 7.94
C THR A 157 -19.38 -7.86 8.55
N VAL A 158 -18.62 -8.62 7.73
CA VAL A 158 -17.37 -9.28 8.12
C VAL A 158 -16.28 -8.90 7.12
N ILE A 159 -15.14 -8.43 7.61
CA ILE A 159 -13.96 -8.10 6.81
C ILE A 159 -12.85 -9.10 7.12
N VAL A 160 -12.35 -9.83 6.13
CA VAL A 160 -11.27 -10.81 6.29
C VAL A 160 -9.95 -10.20 5.83
N THR A 161 -8.97 -10.16 6.74
CA THR A 161 -7.63 -9.59 6.54
C THR A 161 -6.54 -10.54 7.05
N ALA A 162 -6.68 -11.83 6.80
CA ALA A 162 -5.92 -12.91 7.45
C ALA A 162 -4.44 -13.04 6.99
N GLY A 163 -3.94 -12.19 6.11
CA GLY A 163 -2.51 -12.16 5.71
C GLY A 163 -2.03 -13.48 5.11
N THR A 164 -0.96 -14.05 5.68
CA THR A 164 -0.36 -15.33 5.27
C THR A 164 -0.79 -16.52 6.14
N PHE A 165 -1.84 -16.35 6.95
CA PHE A 165 -2.19 -17.34 7.97
C PHE A 165 -3.11 -18.46 7.46
N LEU A 166 -3.92 -18.21 6.39
CA LEU A 166 -4.82 -19.21 5.83
C LEU A 166 -4.02 -20.35 5.17
N ASN A 167 -4.09 -21.53 5.74
CA ASN A 167 -3.32 -22.71 5.33
C ASN A 167 -1.82 -22.40 5.13
N GLY A 168 -1.27 -21.57 6.02
CA GLY A 168 0.12 -21.11 5.97
C GLY A 168 1.10 -22.27 6.14
N LEU A 169 2.07 -22.40 5.21
CA LEU A 169 3.08 -23.44 5.21
C LEU A 169 4.45 -22.83 4.92
N MET A 170 5.34 -22.88 5.91
CA MET A 170 6.71 -22.38 5.80
C MET A 170 7.67 -23.45 5.31
N HIS A 171 8.65 -23.05 4.48
CA HIS A 171 9.64 -23.93 3.88
C HIS A 171 11.06 -23.43 4.16
N ILE A 172 11.93 -24.31 4.66
CA ILE A 172 13.38 -24.10 4.81
C ILE A 172 14.06 -25.38 4.34
N GLY A 173 14.72 -25.35 3.19
CA GLY A 173 15.21 -26.57 2.55
C GLY A 173 14.07 -27.57 2.37
N LYS A 174 14.31 -28.81 2.71
CA LYS A 174 13.31 -29.91 2.62
C LYS A 174 12.29 -29.90 3.76
N ARG A 175 12.47 -29.04 4.78
CA ARG A 175 11.59 -29.01 5.95
C ARG A 175 10.39 -28.11 5.69
N GLN A 176 9.24 -28.58 6.14
CA GLN A 176 7.98 -27.85 6.11
C GLN A 176 7.45 -27.70 7.53
N VAL A 177 6.96 -26.52 7.87
CA VAL A 177 6.36 -26.21 9.16
C VAL A 177 5.08 -25.42 8.92
N GLU A 178 3.97 -25.94 9.44
CA GLU A 178 2.70 -25.20 9.42
C GLU A 178 2.81 -23.93 10.26
N GLY A 179 2.32 -22.82 9.71
CA GLY A 179 2.35 -21.53 10.37
C GLY A 179 2.15 -20.38 9.40
N GLY A 180 1.52 -19.33 9.85
CA GLY A 180 1.36 -18.10 9.06
C GLY A 180 2.60 -17.21 9.08
N ARG A 181 3.43 -17.38 10.13
CA ARG A 181 4.69 -16.67 10.37
C ARG A 181 5.54 -17.51 11.32
N CYS A 182 6.85 -17.27 11.36
CA CYS A 182 7.75 -18.01 12.26
C CYS A 182 7.26 -17.97 13.71
N ALA A 183 7.06 -19.14 14.30
CA ALA A 183 6.52 -19.38 15.65
C ALA A 183 5.06 -18.90 15.85
N GLU A 184 4.27 -18.80 14.79
CA GLU A 184 2.84 -18.46 14.86
C GLU A 184 2.03 -19.50 14.07
N PRO A 185 0.91 -20.02 14.62
CA PRO A 185 0.15 -21.11 14.00
C PRO A 185 -0.50 -20.70 12.67
N ALA A 186 -0.81 -21.68 11.83
CA ALA A 186 -1.66 -21.51 10.67
C ALA A 186 -3.14 -21.61 11.06
N VAL A 187 -4.02 -21.10 10.18
CA VAL A 187 -5.48 -21.17 10.30
C VAL A 187 -6.01 -22.03 9.16
N HIS A 188 -6.66 -23.16 9.46
CA HIS A 188 -7.08 -24.13 8.45
C HIS A 188 -8.56 -24.00 8.07
N ASN A 189 -9.46 -24.18 9.05
CA ASN A 189 -10.90 -24.30 8.78
C ASN A 189 -11.52 -23.03 8.20
N PHE A 190 -11.01 -21.87 8.57
CA PHE A 190 -11.62 -20.58 8.19
C PHE A 190 -11.66 -20.36 6.67
N ALA A 191 -10.59 -20.71 5.95
CA ALA A 191 -10.57 -20.61 4.50
C ALA A 191 -11.56 -21.59 3.85
N GLU A 192 -11.64 -22.81 4.38
CA GLU A 192 -12.57 -23.83 3.88
C GLU A 192 -14.02 -23.42 4.11
N SER A 193 -14.33 -22.79 5.26
CA SER A 193 -15.68 -22.30 5.56
C SER A 193 -16.15 -21.23 4.55
N ILE A 194 -15.24 -20.39 4.06
CA ILE A 194 -15.53 -19.38 3.03
C ILE A 194 -15.73 -20.05 1.66
N THR A 195 -14.84 -20.99 1.28
CA THR A 195 -14.93 -21.68 -0.01
C THR A 195 -16.15 -22.60 -0.13
N HIS A 196 -16.66 -23.11 0.98
CA HIS A 196 -17.92 -23.87 1.01
C HIS A 196 -19.09 -23.13 0.34
N TRP A 197 -19.07 -21.80 0.37
CA TRP A 197 -20.08 -20.95 -0.25
C TRP A 197 -19.79 -20.58 -1.71
N GLY A 198 -18.76 -21.18 -2.32
CA GLY A 198 -18.42 -21.01 -3.73
C GLY A 198 -17.40 -19.91 -4.01
N VAL A 199 -16.81 -19.30 -2.98
CA VAL A 199 -15.69 -18.35 -3.16
C VAL A 199 -14.45 -19.13 -3.58
N ARG A 200 -13.86 -18.76 -4.73
CA ARG A 200 -12.66 -19.43 -5.27
C ARG A 200 -11.41 -18.96 -4.53
N LYS A 201 -10.57 -19.90 -4.17
CA LYS A 201 -9.24 -19.65 -3.61
C LYS A 201 -8.17 -20.33 -4.45
N ASP A 202 -6.93 -19.86 -4.28
CA ASP A 202 -5.73 -20.49 -4.81
C ASP A 202 -4.57 -20.20 -3.86
N ARG A 203 -3.34 -20.63 -4.19
CA ARG A 203 -2.18 -20.45 -3.32
C ARG A 203 -1.16 -19.50 -3.93
N MET A 204 -0.61 -18.65 -3.08
CA MET A 204 0.53 -17.78 -3.41
C MET A 204 1.71 -18.03 -2.46
N LYS A 205 2.88 -17.64 -2.90
CA LYS A 205 4.12 -17.73 -2.13
C LYS A 205 4.73 -16.37 -1.93
N THR A 206 5.24 -16.12 -0.73
CA THR A 206 6.17 -15.02 -0.45
C THR A 206 7.36 -15.54 0.35
N GLY A 207 8.27 -14.69 0.78
CA GLY A 207 9.43 -15.07 1.57
C GLY A 207 9.99 -13.92 2.38
N THR A 208 10.86 -14.24 3.31
CA THR A 208 11.56 -13.27 4.14
C THR A 208 13.06 -13.63 4.21
N PRO A 209 13.96 -12.65 4.28
CA PRO A 209 15.39 -12.91 4.47
C PRO A 209 15.74 -13.21 5.93
N VAL A 210 16.99 -13.57 6.10
CA VAL A 210 17.61 -13.82 7.41
C VAL A 210 17.56 -12.60 8.32
N ARG A 211 17.62 -12.84 9.63
CA ARG A 211 17.89 -11.80 10.65
C ARG A 211 19.24 -12.08 11.28
N ILE A 212 20.07 -11.03 11.38
CA ILE A 212 21.47 -11.11 11.79
C ILE A 212 21.67 -10.31 13.08
N ASP A 213 22.54 -10.81 13.96
CA ASP A 213 22.99 -10.08 15.15
C ASP A 213 23.96 -8.96 14.75
N LYS A 214 23.57 -7.71 15.00
CA LYS A 214 24.37 -6.49 14.75
C LYS A 214 25.81 -6.60 15.28
N ARG A 215 26.01 -7.26 16.43
CA ARG A 215 27.31 -7.42 17.09
C ARG A 215 28.28 -8.30 16.33
N SER A 216 27.79 -9.06 15.34
CA SER A 216 28.58 -9.96 14.50
C SER A 216 28.86 -9.40 13.09
N VAL A 217 28.58 -8.12 12.88
CA VAL A 217 28.74 -7.43 11.59
C VAL A 217 29.96 -6.51 11.62
N HIS A 218 30.76 -6.54 10.57
CA HIS A 218 31.91 -5.67 10.33
C HIS A 218 31.47 -4.46 9.50
N PHE A 219 30.99 -3.41 10.18
CA PHE A 219 30.46 -2.20 9.54
C PHE A 219 31.50 -1.37 8.81
N ASP A 220 32.77 -1.51 9.17
CA ASP A 220 33.93 -0.91 8.49
C ASP A 220 34.11 -1.43 7.04
N GLU A 221 33.53 -2.58 6.72
CA GLU A 221 33.50 -3.18 5.38
C GLU A 221 32.17 -2.94 4.63
N MET A 222 31.37 -2.01 5.12
CA MET A 222 30.07 -1.66 4.51
C MET A 222 29.99 -0.15 4.26
N GLU A 223 29.19 0.23 3.26
CA GLU A 223 28.89 1.62 2.99
C GLU A 223 27.64 2.06 3.77
N ALA A 224 27.80 3.08 4.61
CA ALA A 224 26.69 3.64 5.37
C ALA A 224 25.77 4.47 4.45
N GLN A 225 24.45 4.24 4.56
CA GLN A 225 23.41 4.95 3.85
C GLN A 225 22.59 5.76 4.84
N PRO A 226 22.93 7.05 5.10
CA PRO A 226 22.19 7.90 6.02
C PRO A 226 20.80 8.23 5.48
N GLY A 227 19.88 8.55 6.38
CA GLY A 227 18.58 9.12 6.06
C GLY A 227 18.68 10.60 5.66
N GLU A 228 17.55 11.15 5.24
CA GLU A 228 17.36 12.58 5.00
C GLU A 228 16.74 13.22 6.24
N ASN A 229 17.30 14.34 6.68
CA ASN A 229 16.80 15.07 7.85
C ASN A 229 16.19 16.40 7.40
N ASP A 230 15.15 16.31 6.57
CA ASP A 230 14.37 17.45 6.10
C ASP A 230 12.93 17.40 6.68
N TYR A 231 12.09 18.35 6.27
CA TYR A 231 10.71 18.48 6.76
C TYR A 231 9.75 17.40 6.24
N HIS A 232 10.11 16.61 5.24
CA HIS A 232 9.23 15.60 4.67
C HIS A 232 8.88 14.51 5.67
N GLN A 233 7.63 14.10 5.65
CA GLN A 233 7.07 13.02 6.44
C GLN A 233 5.84 12.43 5.73
N PHE A 234 5.27 11.34 6.27
CA PHE A 234 4.11 10.70 5.66
C PHE A 234 2.80 11.41 6.00
N SER A 235 2.58 11.72 7.27
CA SER A 235 1.32 12.31 7.66
C SER A 235 1.26 13.81 7.37
N TYR A 236 0.13 14.25 6.84
CA TYR A 236 -0.20 15.68 6.73
C TYR A 236 -0.52 16.31 8.10
N PHE A 237 -0.88 15.48 9.08
CA PHE A 237 -1.40 15.91 10.38
C PHE A 237 -0.53 15.49 11.57
N GLY A 238 0.28 14.44 11.41
CA GLY A 238 1.13 13.89 12.48
C GLY A 238 2.29 14.80 12.90
N GLN A 239 2.91 14.45 14.00
CA GLN A 239 4.12 15.10 14.49
C GLN A 239 5.35 14.68 13.66
N HIS A 240 6.35 15.55 13.61
CA HIS A 240 7.62 15.21 12.97
C HIS A 240 8.35 14.11 13.76
N ARG A 241 9.21 13.36 13.05
CA ARG A 241 10.00 12.25 13.61
C ARG A 241 10.77 12.65 14.87
N THR A 242 10.63 11.87 15.93
CA THR A 242 11.26 12.14 17.23
C THR A 242 12.32 11.12 17.62
N LEU A 243 12.35 9.94 16.98
CA LEU A 243 13.32 8.90 17.30
C LEU A 243 14.70 9.20 16.72
N PRO A 244 15.79 8.66 17.33
CA PRO A 244 17.13 8.72 16.78
C PRO A 244 17.17 8.16 15.36
N GLN A 245 17.80 8.89 14.44
CA GLN A 245 17.94 8.47 13.06
C GLN A 245 19.16 7.55 12.90
N LEU A 246 18.96 6.38 12.31
CA LEU A 246 19.97 5.35 12.11
C LEU A 246 20.26 5.18 10.61
N PRO A 247 21.52 4.95 10.20
CA PRO A 247 21.83 4.57 8.84
C PRO A 247 21.39 3.13 8.56
N CYS A 248 21.12 2.83 7.29
CA CYS A 248 21.24 1.48 6.75
C CYS A 248 22.65 1.30 6.18
N TRP A 249 23.03 0.06 5.88
CA TRP A 249 24.35 -0.23 5.30
C TRP A 249 24.20 -1.09 4.04
N THR A 250 25.11 -0.90 3.09
CA THR A 250 25.15 -1.69 1.88
C THR A 250 26.42 -2.52 1.80
N CYS A 251 26.30 -3.73 1.28
CA CYS A 251 27.37 -4.59 0.84
C CYS A 251 26.89 -5.40 -0.38
N ASN A 252 27.78 -6.23 -0.92
CA ASN A 252 27.45 -7.10 -2.04
C ASN A 252 27.77 -8.55 -1.70
N THR A 253 27.02 -9.48 -2.30
CA THR A 253 27.47 -10.88 -2.37
C THR A 253 28.73 -10.98 -3.23
N ASN A 254 29.43 -12.10 -3.12
CA ASN A 254 30.62 -12.40 -3.92
C ASN A 254 30.52 -13.82 -4.52
N GLU A 255 31.47 -14.18 -5.37
CA GLU A 255 31.48 -15.48 -6.04
C GLU A 255 31.58 -16.65 -5.07
N GLU A 256 32.36 -16.54 -3.98
CA GLU A 256 32.47 -17.61 -2.97
C GLU A 256 31.11 -17.90 -2.30
N ALA A 257 30.36 -16.85 -1.98
CA ALA A 257 28.99 -16.99 -1.46
C ALA A 257 28.06 -17.62 -2.52
N HIS A 258 28.20 -17.21 -3.79
CA HIS A 258 27.41 -17.77 -4.89
C HIS A 258 27.68 -19.24 -5.12
N GLU A 259 28.94 -19.70 -5.02
CA GLU A 259 29.29 -21.12 -5.15
C GLU A 259 28.58 -21.99 -4.09
N ILE A 260 28.52 -21.51 -2.84
CA ILE A 260 27.82 -22.20 -1.75
C ILE A 260 26.31 -22.23 -2.04
N LEU A 261 25.75 -21.07 -2.40
CA LEU A 261 24.32 -20.99 -2.71
C LEU A 261 23.93 -21.87 -3.90
N ARG A 262 24.75 -21.95 -4.97
CA ARG A 262 24.50 -22.84 -6.12
C ARG A 262 24.47 -24.31 -5.72
N LYS A 263 25.32 -24.75 -4.77
CA LYS A 263 25.27 -26.11 -4.21
C LYS A 263 23.95 -26.41 -3.48
N GLY A 264 23.34 -25.36 -2.90
CA GLY A 264 22.06 -25.47 -2.19
C GLY A 264 20.81 -25.43 -3.07
N VAL A 265 20.93 -25.01 -4.35
CA VAL A 265 19.77 -24.91 -5.27
C VAL A 265 18.95 -26.19 -5.38
N PRO A 266 19.55 -27.41 -5.50
CA PRO A 266 18.78 -28.64 -5.56
C PRO A 266 17.96 -28.93 -4.30
N ASP A 267 18.32 -28.37 -3.16
CA ASP A 267 17.62 -28.52 -1.89
C ASP A 267 16.67 -27.35 -1.58
N SER A 268 16.62 -26.35 -2.46
CA SER A 268 15.66 -25.24 -2.34
C SER A 268 14.26 -25.71 -2.72
N PRO A 269 13.24 -25.44 -1.88
CA PRO A 269 11.85 -25.81 -2.15
C PRO A 269 11.29 -25.16 -3.42
N LEU A 270 11.91 -24.07 -3.90
CA LEU A 270 11.55 -23.39 -5.16
C LEU A 270 11.98 -24.19 -6.40
N PHE A 271 12.97 -25.06 -6.29
CA PHE A 271 13.56 -25.78 -7.43
C PHE A 271 13.44 -27.29 -7.30
N ASN A 272 13.13 -27.84 -6.12
CA ASN A 272 12.94 -29.27 -5.88
C ASN A 272 11.48 -29.75 -6.07
N GLY A 273 10.56 -28.87 -6.46
CA GLY A 273 9.15 -29.18 -6.72
C GLY A 273 8.23 -29.14 -5.50
N GLN A 274 8.73 -28.78 -4.32
CA GLN A 274 7.89 -28.66 -3.11
C GLN A 274 6.94 -27.47 -3.20
N ILE A 275 7.41 -26.32 -3.69
CA ILE A 275 6.60 -25.11 -3.91
C ILE A 275 6.18 -25.08 -5.38
N GLN A 276 4.87 -25.11 -5.62
CA GLN A 276 4.26 -25.01 -6.95
C GLN A 276 3.56 -23.66 -7.17
N SER A 277 3.30 -22.92 -6.10
CA SER A 277 2.64 -21.63 -6.14
C SER A 277 3.54 -20.53 -6.67
N THR A 278 2.94 -19.52 -7.30
CA THR A 278 3.66 -18.38 -7.88
C THR A 278 4.17 -17.43 -6.80
N GLY A 279 5.44 -17.04 -6.89
CA GLY A 279 6.07 -16.05 -6.01
C GLY A 279 6.15 -14.65 -6.63
N PRO A 280 6.47 -13.62 -5.82
CA PRO A 280 6.54 -12.25 -6.30
C PRO A 280 7.72 -12.02 -7.25
N ARG A 281 7.45 -11.47 -8.42
CA ARG A 281 8.42 -11.17 -9.48
C ARG A 281 9.51 -10.18 -9.05
N TYR A 282 9.13 -9.18 -8.25
CA TYR A 282 10.00 -8.05 -7.90
C TYR A 282 10.70 -8.16 -6.54
N CYS A 283 10.57 -9.29 -5.87
CA CYS A 283 11.35 -9.63 -4.68
C CYS A 283 11.81 -11.09 -4.79
N PRO A 284 12.63 -11.42 -5.82
CA PRO A 284 13.11 -12.77 -5.98
C PRO A 284 14.04 -13.15 -4.83
N SER A 285 14.00 -14.41 -4.44
CA SER A 285 14.99 -14.95 -3.51
C SER A 285 16.39 -14.93 -4.10
N ILE A 286 17.41 -15.04 -3.25
CA ILE A 286 18.81 -15.03 -3.73
C ILE A 286 19.07 -16.21 -4.68
N GLU A 287 18.51 -17.39 -4.41
CA GLU A 287 18.60 -18.54 -5.29
C GLU A 287 17.96 -18.30 -6.66
N THR A 288 16.83 -17.61 -6.71
CA THR A 288 16.19 -17.23 -7.98
C THR A 288 17.05 -16.24 -8.76
N LYS A 289 17.69 -15.27 -8.07
CA LYS A 289 18.62 -14.33 -8.73
C LYS A 289 19.81 -15.06 -9.36
N LEU A 290 20.38 -16.05 -8.68
CA LEU A 290 21.52 -16.82 -9.19
C LEU A 290 21.17 -17.67 -10.40
N VAL A 291 19.98 -18.24 -10.44
CA VAL A 291 19.50 -19.03 -11.58
C VAL A 291 19.12 -18.14 -12.76
N THR A 292 18.46 -16.99 -12.49
CA THR A 292 18.01 -16.08 -13.55
C THR A 292 19.14 -15.23 -14.15
N PHE A 293 20.15 -14.89 -13.33
CA PHE A 293 21.27 -14.03 -13.73
C PHE A 293 22.61 -14.73 -13.41
N PRO A 294 22.94 -15.88 -14.05
CA PRO A 294 24.11 -16.71 -13.72
C PRO A 294 25.44 -15.98 -13.92
N ASP A 295 25.49 -15.02 -14.85
CA ASP A 295 26.70 -14.27 -15.20
C ASP A 295 27.00 -13.09 -14.24
N LYS A 296 26.13 -12.85 -13.26
CA LYS A 296 26.35 -11.79 -12.27
C LYS A 296 27.14 -12.33 -11.08
N ASN A 297 28.35 -11.80 -10.88
CA ASN A 297 29.24 -12.17 -9.78
C ASN A 297 28.87 -11.52 -8.45
N THR A 298 27.95 -10.54 -8.44
CA THR A 298 27.55 -9.82 -7.23
C THR A 298 26.07 -9.45 -7.27
N HIS A 299 25.43 -9.45 -6.09
CA HIS A 299 24.09 -8.90 -5.88
C HIS A 299 24.12 -7.95 -4.69
N PRO A 300 23.49 -6.75 -4.78
CA PRO A 300 23.47 -5.79 -3.70
C PRO A 300 22.60 -6.30 -2.55
N LEU A 301 23.09 -6.05 -1.33
CA LEU A 301 22.43 -6.33 -0.06
C LEU A 301 22.33 -5.04 0.74
N PHE A 302 21.20 -4.89 1.46
CA PHE A 302 20.98 -3.77 2.37
C PHE A 302 20.76 -4.32 3.78
N LEU A 303 21.60 -3.94 4.72
CA LEU A 303 21.44 -4.29 6.12
C LEU A 303 20.69 -3.16 6.83
N GLU A 304 19.50 -3.48 7.30
CA GLU A 304 18.52 -2.53 7.82
C GLU A 304 18.27 -2.80 9.32
N PRO A 305 18.40 -1.81 10.22
CA PRO A 305 18.09 -2.01 11.64
C PRO A 305 16.58 -2.25 11.84
N GLU A 306 16.23 -3.21 12.69
CA GLU A 306 14.83 -3.48 13.04
C GLU A 306 14.30 -2.61 14.18
N GLY A 307 15.13 -1.80 14.81
CA GLY A 307 14.76 -0.85 15.86
C GLY A 307 15.96 -0.15 16.49
N VAL A 308 15.67 0.78 17.40
CA VAL A 308 16.70 1.56 18.11
C VAL A 308 17.36 0.72 19.19
N ASP A 309 16.57 -0.05 19.94
CA ASP A 309 16.99 -0.74 21.16
C ASP A 309 17.21 -2.25 20.93
N THR A 310 17.38 -2.69 19.67
CA THR A 310 17.62 -4.08 19.33
C THR A 310 18.91 -4.29 18.55
N ASN A 311 19.49 -5.49 18.69
CA ASN A 311 20.61 -5.94 17.86
C ASN A 311 20.15 -6.70 16.61
N GLU A 312 18.84 -6.79 16.36
CA GLU A 312 18.29 -7.49 15.21
C GLU A 312 18.42 -6.63 13.95
N MET A 313 19.04 -7.20 12.91
CA MET A 313 19.22 -6.56 11.61
C MET A 313 18.54 -7.39 10.53
N TYR A 314 17.81 -6.74 9.65
CA TYR A 314 17.17 -7.32 8.47
C TYR A 314 18.12 -7.23 7.26
N LEU A 315 18.40 -8.35 6.59
CA LEU A 315 19.26 -8.36 5.42
C LEU A 315 18.43 -8.38 4.13
N ASN A 316 18.04 -7.20 3.67
CA ASN A 316 17.30 -7.03 2.42
C ASN A 316 18.15 -7.47 1.23
N GLY A 317 17.54 -8.20 0.30
CA GLY A 317 18.22 -8.75 -0.89
C GLY A 317 18.69 -10.19 -0.73
N PHE A 318 18.74 -10.72 0.51
CA PHE A 318 19.10 -12.11 0.82
C PHE A 318 17.89 -12.92 1.32
N SER A 319 16.72 -12.76 0.67
CA SER A 319 15.59 -13.66 0.91
C SER A 319 15.96 -15.05 0.38
N SER A 320 15.76 -16.08 1.19
CA SER A 320 16.11 -17.45 0.82
C SER A 320 15.21 -18.47 1.51
N SER A 321 14.98 -19.59 0.85
CA SER A 321 14.33 -20.76 1.43
C SER A 321 15.23 -22.01 1.45
N MET A 322 16.50 -21.84 1.14
CA MET A 322 17.51 -22.92 1.22
C MET A 322 17.68 -23.44 2.65
N PRO A 323 18.31 -24.62 2.83
CA PRO A 323 18.72 -25.10 4.16
C PRO A 323 19.45 -24.02 4.94
N TRP A 324 19.18 -23.91 6.25
CA TRP A 324 19.72 -22.81 7.06
C TRP A 324 21.26 -22.82 7.14
N GLU A 325 21.86 -24.02 7.05
CA GLU A 325 23.32 -24.21 7.01
C GLU A 325 23.92 -23.54 5.77
N ILE A 326 23.30 -23.74 4.60
CA ILE A 326 23.71 -23.10 3.34
C ILE A 326 23.58 -21.59 3.42
N GLN A 327 22.48 -21.10 4.01
CA GLN A 327 22.29 -19.65 4.20
C GLN A 327 23.40 -19.06 5.07
N LEU A 328 23.73 -19.68 6.20
CA LEU A 328 24.76 -19.21 7.12
C LEU A 328 26.16 -19.30 6.53
N GLU A 329 26.49 -20.40 5.87
CA GLU A 329 27.80 -20.60 5.23
C GLU A 329 28.03 -19.57 4.12
N ALA A 330 27.03 -19.33 3.27
CA ALA A 330 27.10 -18.31 2.21
C ALA A 330 27.27 -16.90 2.77
N LEU A 331 26.52 -16.54 3.82
CA LEU A 331 26.67 -15.24 4.48
C LEU A 331 28.09 -15.02 4.99
N ARG A 332 28.71 -16.03 5.59
CA ARG A 332 30.07 -15.95 6.14
C ARG A 332 31.18 -15.84 5.09
N LYS A 333 30.85 -16.01 3.79
CA LYS A 333 31.77 -15.71 2.68
C LYS A 333 31.77 -14.23 2.27
N ILE A 334 30.79 -13.47 2.74
CA ILE A 334 30.74 -12.01 2.51
C ILE A 334 31.64 -11.35 3.58
N PRO A 335 32.66 -10.54 3.20
CA PRO A 335 33.62 -9.99 4.16
C PRO A 335 32.99 -9.31 5.36
N ALA A 336 32.02 -8.41 5.15
CA ALA A 336 31.30 -7.72 6.21
C ALA A 336 30.52 -8.66 7.16
N LEU A 337 30.22 -9.88 6.74
CA LEU A 337 29.38 -10.86 7.42
C LEU A 337 30.13 -12.14 7.80
N ARG A 338 31.48 -12.15 7.74
CA ARG A 338 32.32 -13.34 7.98
C ARG A 338 32.09 -14.00 9.35
N ASP A 339 31.69 -13.22 10.37
CA ASP A 339 31.39 -13.71 11.72
C ASP A 339 29.88 -13.74 12.02
N ALA A 340 29.04 -13.65 10.98
CA ALA A 340 27.60 -13.52 11.13
C ALA A 340 26.98 -14.57 12.06
N LYS A 341 26.19 -14.09 13.01
CA LYS A 341 25.30 -14.87 13.86
C LYS A 341 23.87 -14.62 13.41
N MET A 342 23.18 -15.66 13.07
CA MET A 342 21.82 -15.60 12.57
C MET A 342 20.82 -15.79 13.72
N TYR A 343 19.94 -14.84 13.95
CA TYR A 343 18.82 -14.97 14.90
C TYR A 343 17.75 -15.91 14.37
N ARG A 344 17.45 -15.81 13.06
CA ARG A 344 16.54 -16.70 12.36
C ARG A 344 16.86 -16.77 10.88
N PRO A 345 16.68 -17.95 10.25
CA PRO A 345 16.90 -18.10 8.81
C PRO A 345 15.83 -17.40 7.99
N GLY A 346 16.14 -17.16 6.73
CA GLY A 346 15.13 -16.86 5.71
C GLY A 346 14.26 -18.10 5.46
N TYR A 347 13.01 -17.87 5.04
CA TYR A 347 12.08 -18.94 4.65
C TYR A 347 11.13 -18.46 3.55
N ALA A 348 10.61 -19.42 2.79
CA ALA A 348 9.44 -19.18 1.95
C ALA A 348 8.18 -19.56 2.73
N ILE A 349 7.07 -18.91 2.43
CA ILE A 349 5.75 -19.24 2.96
C ILE A 349 4.73 -19.31 1.83
N GLU A 350 3.98 -20.41 1.77
CA GLU A 350 2.79 -20.57 0.95
C GLU A 350 1.54 -20.34 1.81
N TYR A 351 0.53 -19.72 1.23
CA TYR A 351 -0.73 -19.38 1.92
C TYR A 351 -1.87 -19.29 0.91
N ASP A 352 -3.10 -19.45 1.39
CA ASP A 352 -4.28 -19.28 0.55
C ASP A 352 -4.61 -17.80 0.33
N TYR A 353 -5.03 -17.48 -0.89
CA TYR A 353 -5.65 -16.20 -1.25
C TYR A 353 -6.96 -16.46 -2.02
N PHE A 354 -7.84 -15.48 -2.04
CA PHE A 354 -9.08 -15.52 -2.80
C PHE A 354 -8.94 -14.71 -4.08
N ASP A 355 -9.44 -15.23 -5.20
CA ASP A 355 -9.42 -14.54 -6.49
C ASP A 355 -10.14 -13.18 -6.39
N PRO A 356 -9.43 -12.04 -6.50
CA PRO A 356 -10.02 -10.72 -6.27
C PRO A 356 -11.01 -10.30 -7.35
N THR A 357 -11.09 -11.00 -8.48
CA THR A 357 -12.12 -10.75 -9.51
C THR A 357 -13.54 -11.07 -9.02
N GLN A 358 -13.66 -11.80 -7.91
CA GLN A 358 -14.91 -12.09 -7.21
C GLN A 358 -15.38 -10.94 -6.31
N LEU A 359 -14.66 -9.84 -6.25
CA LEU A 359 -14.98 -8.68 -5.44
C LEU A 359 -15.59 -7.57 -6.31
N LYS A 360 -16.50 -6.82 -5.71
CA LYS A 360 -16.94 -5.52 -6.19
C LYS A 360 -15.82 -4.47 -6.00
N PRO A 361 -15.87 -3.31 -6.65
CA PRO A 361 -14.94 -2.22 -6.39
C PRO A 361 -14.95 -1.70 -4.93
N SER A 362 -16.00 -2.00 -4.18
CA SER A 362 -16.10 -1.77 -2.72
C SER A 362 -15.30 -2.75 -1.87
N LEU A 363 -14.70 -3.79 -2.48
CA LEU A 363 -14.07 -4.96 -1.87
C LEU A 363 -15.07 -5.92 -1.18
N GLU A 364 -16.36 -5.74 -1.36
CA GLU A 364 -17.38 -6.71 -0.97
C GLU A 364 -17.40 -7.90 -1.95
N SER A 365 -17.62 -9.10 -1.44
CA SER A 365 -17.81 -10.31 -2.23
C SER A 365 -19.04 -10.20 -3.14
N LYS A 366 -18.94 -10.65 -4.39
CA LYS A 366 -20.07 -10.83 -5.30
C LYS A 366 -20.90 -12.08 -4.97
N ILE A 367 -20.38 -12.97 -4.11
CA ILE A 367 -20.95 -14.30 -3.82
C ILE A 367 -21.64 -14.31 -2.45
N ILE A 368 -21.01 -13.74 -1.42
CA ILE A 368 -21.53 -13.68 -0.06
C ILE A 368 -21.75 -12.20 0.29
N GLU A 369 -22.99 -11.81 0.49
CA GLU A 369 -23.34 -10.44 0.88
C GLU A 369 -22.79 -10.12 2.27
N GLY A 370 -22.30 -8.88 2.48
CA GLY A 370 -21.72 -8.46 3.76
C GLY A 370 -20.34 -9.03 4.07
N LEU A 371 -19.74 -9.82 3.18
CA LEU A 371 -18.37 -10.29 3.30
C LEU A 371 -17.44 -9.39 2.50
N PHE A 372 -16.42 -8.83 3.15
CA PHE A 372 -15.34 -8.04 2.53
C PHE A 372 -14.01 -8.76 2.66
N LEU A 373 -13.16 -8.65 1.65
CA LEU A 373 -11.81 -9.21 1.66
C LEU A 373 -10.80 -8.09 1.40
N ALA A 374 -9.75 -7.98 2.22
CA ALA A 374 -8.77 -6.92 2.07
C ALA A 374 -7.34 -7.36 2.43
N GLY A 375 -6.36 -6.81 1.72
CA GLY A 375 -4.95 -7.07 1.95
C GLY A 375 -4.44 -8.31 1.23
N GLN A 376 -3.55 -9.05 1.88
CA GLN A 376 -2.82 -10.15 1.25
C GLN A 376 -3.71 -11.32 0.82
N VAL A 377 -4.85 -11.49 1.44
CA VAL A 377 -5.88 -12.48 1.04
C VAL A 377 -6.47 -12.23 -0.34
N ASN A 378 -6.25 -11.04 -0.92
CA ASN A 378 -6.60 -10.69 -2.30
C ASN A 378 -5.42 -10.86 -3.28
N GLY A 379 -4.36 -11.58 -2.87
CA GLY A 379 -3.18 -11.83 -3.71
C GLY A 379 -2.24 -10.64 -3.85
N THR A 380 -2.24 -9.68 -2.92
CA THR A 380 -1.27 -8.57 -2.88
C THR A 380 -0.10 -8.86 -1.96
N THR A 381 1.05 -8.20 -2.17
CA THR A 381 2.18 -8.19 -1.24
C THR A 381 2.63 -6.78 -0.96
N GLY A 382 2.52 -6.36 0.30
CA GLY A 382 2.97 -5.06 0.80
C GLY A 382 2.04 -4.51 1.88
N TYR A 383 2.63 -3.85 2.85
CA TYR A 383 1.91 -3.27 3.99
C TYR A 383 0.97 -2.15 3.54
N GLU A 384 1.42 -1.36 2.58
CA GLU A 384 0.73 -0.20 2.05
C GLU A 384 -0.47 -0.61 1.20
N GLU A 385 -0.30 -1.62 0.34
CA GLU A 385 -1.38 -2.21 -0.43
C GLU A 385 -2.45 -2.83 0.48
N ALA A 386 -2.00 -3.48 1.57
CA ALA A 386 -2.89 -4.04 2.57
C ALA A 386 -3.65 -2.93 3.33
N GLY A 387 -2.94 -1.89 3.78
CA GLY A 387 -3.55 -0.75 4.47
C GLY A 387 -4.59 -0.01 3.62
N GLY A 388 -4.25 0.27 2.35
CA GLY A 388 -5.19 0.93 1.41
C GLY A 388 -6.46 0.12 1.18
N GLN A 389 -6.33 -1.21 0.96
CA GLN A 389 -7.50 -2.09 0.84
C GLN A 389 -8.30 -2.16 2.14
N GLY A 390 -7.61 -2.30 3.28
CA GLY A 390 -8.24 -2.35 4.60
C GLY A 390 -9.09 -1.11 4.86
N LEU A 391 -8.52 0.08 4.63
CA LEU A 391 -9.24 1.34 4.78
C LEU A 391 -10.52 1.37 3.92
N VAL A 392 -10.42 1.02 2.63
CA VAL A 392 -11.59 1.03 1.71
C VAL A 392 -12.63 -0.01 2.13
N ALA A 393 -12.21 -1.22 2.54
CA ALA A 393 -13.13 -2.24 3.02
C ALA A 393 -13.84 -1.81 4.31
N GLY A 394 -13.10 -1.21 5.26
CA GLY A 394 -13.67 -0.68 6.50
C GLY A 394 -14.70 0.41 6.28
N VAL A 395 -14.37 1.37 5.39
CA VAL A 395 -15.30 2.43 4.97
C VAL A 395 -16.57 1.83 4.39
N ASN A 396 -16.45 0.94 3.42
CA ASN A 396 -17.62 0.40 2.71
C ASN A 396 -18.47 -0.53 3.58
N ALA A 397 -17.86 -1.31 4.48
CA ALA A 397 -18.60 -2.12 5.45
C ALA A 397 -19.44 -1.23 6.40
N ALA A 398 -18.87 -0.13 6.89
CA ALA A 398 -19.57 0.82 7.74
C ALA A 398 -20.70 1.55 6.98
N LEU A 399 -20.45 2.02 5.76
CA LEU A 399 -21.46 2.67 4.92
C LEU A 399 -22.62 1.72 4.58
N GLN A 400 -22.33 0.43 4.28
CA GLN A 400 -23.35 -0.58 4.04
C GLN A 400 -24.23 -0.77 5.29
N CYS A 401 -23.64 -0.82 6.48
CA CYS A 401 -24.41 -0.90 7.73
C CYS A 401 -25.30 0.34 7.95
N ALA A 402 -24.87 1.50 7.48
CA ALA A 402 -25.63 2.75 7.52
C ALA A 402 -26.68 2.88 6.40
N GLY A 403 -26.73 1.94 5.44
CA GLY A 403 -27.59 2.03 4.25
C GLY A 403 -27.20 3.14 3.27
N SER A 404 -25.93 3.53 3.29
CA SER A 404 -25.36 4.58 2.43
C SER A 404 -24.73 4.00 1.15
N GLU A 405 -24.56 4.86 0.14
CA GLU A 405 -23.89 4.49 -1.11
C GLU A 405 -22.41 4.11 -0.88
N PRO A 406 -21.87 3.16 -1.65
CA PRO A 406 -20.51 2.72 -1.49
C PRO A 406 -19.49 3.81 -1.89
N PHE A 407 -18.39 3.88 -1.15
CA PHE A 407 -17.25 4.73 -1.43
C PHE A 407 -16.31 4.04 -2.42
N ILE A 408 -16.38 4.44 -3.68
CA ILE A 408 -15.54 3.88 -4.76
C ILE A 408 -14.47 4.88 -5.16
N MET A 409 -13.22 4.42 -5.17
CA MET A 409 -12.06 5.22 -5.58
C MET A 409 -11.72 4.94 -7.05
N LYS A 410 -11.53 6.00 -7.83
CA LYS A 410 -11.24 5.90 -9.26
C LYS A 410 -9.73 5.90 -9.52
N ARG A 411 -9.32 5.39 -10.69
CA ARG A 411 -7.92 5.29 -11.14
C ARG A 411 -7.24 6.66 -11.33
N ASP A 412 -8.00 7.69 -11.66
CA ASP A 412 -7.51 9.05 -11.84
C ASP A 412 -7.57 9.92 -10.56
N GLU A 413 -8.07 9.33 -9.47
CA GLU A 413 -8.16 9.95 -8.15
C GLU A 413 -7.08 9.47 -7.19
N SER A 414 -6.66 8.19 -7.30
CA SER A 414 -5.73 7.61 -6.31
C SER A 414 -5.01 6.36 -6.82
N TYR A 415 -3.83 6.10 -6.24
CA TYR A 415 -3.14 4.80 -6.37
C TYR A 415 -3.92 3.66 -5.73
N ILE A 416 -4.68 3.94 -4.65
CA ILE A 416 -5.61 2.96 -4.04
C ILE A 416 -6.69 2.59 -5.05
N GLY A 417 -7.23 3.54 -5.80
CA GLY A 417 -8.19 3.28 -6.88
C GLY A 417 -7.58 2.45 -8.01
N VAL A 418 -6.34 2.75 -8.42
CA VAL A 418 -5.60 1.91 -9.40
C VAL A 418 -5.42 0.49 -8.89
N LEU A 419 -5.01 0.32 -7.62
CA LEU A 419 -4.82 -0.97 -6.96
C LEU A 419 -6.11 -1.82 -6.99
N ILE A 420 -7.22 -1.26 -6.53
CA ILE A 420 -8.49 -2.00 -6.40
C ILE A 420 -9.05 -2.34 -7.79
N ASP A 421 -8.99 -1.41 -8.74
CA ASP A 421 -9.42 -1.67 -10.11
C ASP A 421 -8.57 -2.75 -10.78
N ASP A 422 -7.23 -2.72 -10.64
CA ASP A 422 -6.37 -3.78 -11.16
C ASP A 422 -6.73 -5.15 -10.57
N LEU A 423 -6.94 -5.24 -9.25
CA LEU A 423 -7.31 -6.49 -8.58
C LEU A 423 -8.66 -7.04 -9.06
N THR A 424 -9.68 -6.19 -9.05
CA THR A 424 -11.06 -6.63 -9.33
C THR A 424 -11.34 -6.85 -10.81
N MET A 425 -10.60 -6.19 -11.70
CA MET A 425 -10.81 -6.28 -13.15
C MET A 425 -9.80 -7.18 -13.87
N LYS A 426 -8.54 -7.21 -13.42
CA LYS A 426 -7.49 -8.01 -14.06
C LYS A 426 -7.22 -9.32 -13.35
N GLY A 427 -7.51 -9.37 -12.04
CA GLY A 427 -7.08 -10.48 -11.20
C GLY A 427 -5.58 -10.47 -10.95
N VAL A 428 -5.06 -11.58 -10.44
CA VAL A 428 -3.64 -11.74 -10.10
C VAL A 428 -3.16 -13.13 -10.52
N ASP A 429 -2.09 -13.16 -11.33
CA ASP A 429 -1.39 -14.39 -11.71
C ASP A 429 -0.11 -14.59 -10.86
N GLU A 430 0.37 -13.52 -10.25
CA GLU A 430 1.49 -13.45 -9.31
C GLU A 430 1.15 -12.47 -8.18
N PRO A 431 1.80 -12.54 -7.01
CA PRO A 431 1.55 -11.59 -5.94
C PRO A 431 1.65 -10.13 -6.42
N TYR A 432 0.52 -9.43 -6.42
CA TYR A 432 0.41 -8.08 -6.94
C TYR A 432 1.24 -7.10 -6.10
N ARG A 433 1.92 -6.20 -6.77
CA ARG A 433 2.67 -5.10 -6.17
C ARG A 433 2.43 -3.80 -6.93
N MET A 434 2.23 -2.71 -6.21
CA MET A 434 2.04 -1.41 -6.83
C MET A 434 3.36 -0.82 -7.32
N PHE A 435 3.34 -0.25 -8.53
CA PHE A 435 4.42 0.52 -9.15
C PHE A 435 3.85 1.77 -9.81
N THR A 436 4.69 2.80 -9.95
CA THR A 436 4.27 4.03 -10.64
C THR A 436 3.88 3.81 -12.10
N SER A 437 4.41 2.74 -12.74
CA SER A 437 4.05 2.38 -14.12
C SER A 437 2.63 1.84 -14.28
N ARG A 438 1.97 1.43 -13.19
CA ARG A 438 0.56 0.97 -13.24
C ARG A 438 -0.44 2.12 -13.27
N ALA A 439 -0.03 3.31 -12.85
CA ALA A 439 -0.86 4.51 -12.87
C ALA A 439 -0.65 5.27 -14.18
N GLU A 440 -1.73 5.46 -14.94
CA GLU A 440 -1.75 6.21 -16.19
C GLU A 440 -1.57 7.71 -15.93
N TYR A 441 -2.18 8.23 -14.86
CA TYR A 441 -2.28 9.66 -14.55
C TYR A 441 -1.32 10.11 -13.44
N ARG A 442 -0.04 9.67 -13.50
CA ARG A 442 0.95 9.88 -12.41
C ARG A 442 1.09 11.33 -11.95
N ILE A 443 1.00 12.29 -12.87
CA ILE A 443 1.12 13.71 -12.51
C ILE A 443 -0.09 14.22 -11.71
N LEU A 444 -1.25 13.55 -11.82
CA LEU A 444 -2.43 13.85 -11.01
C LEU A 444 -2.39 13.14 -9.65
N LEU A 445 -1.61 12.03 -9.53
CA LEU A 445 -1.59 11.16 -8.35
C LEU A 445 -0.33 11.36 -7.49
N ARG A 446 0.20 12.59 -7.47
CA ARG A 446 1.42 12.90 -6.69
C ARG A 446 1.20 12.71 -5.19
N GLN A 447 2.29 12.39 -4.49
CA GLN A 447 2.27 12.22 -3.04
C GLN A 447 2.04 13.55 -2.29
N ASP A 448 2.42 14.70 -2.89
CA ASP A 448 2.34 16.03 -2.26
C ASP A 448 0.91 16.58 -2.19
N ASP A 449 0.00 16.10 -3.03
CA ASP A 449 -1.37 16.63 -3.15
C ASP A 449 -2.48 15.59 -2.87
N ALA A 450 -2.16 14.47 -2.23
CA ALA A 450 -3.16 13.46 -1.90
C ALA A 450 -4.30 14.03 -1.01
N ASP A 451 -3.97 14.92 -0.08
CA ASP A 451 -4.95 15.63 0.75
C ASP A 451 -5.91 16.51 -0.09
N ALA A 452 -5.38 17.20 -1.11
CA ALA A 452 -6.20 18.02 -2.00
C ALA A 452 -7.18 17.22 -2.86
N ARG A 453 -6.88 15.93 -3.11
CA ARG A 453 -7.73 15.03 -3.88
C ARG A 453 -8.78 14.29 -3.03
N LEU A 454 -8.45 13.97 -1.77
CA LEU A 454 -9.16 12.94 -1.01
C LEU A 454 -9.77 13.44 0.30
N THR A 455 -9.20 14.45 0.98
CA THR A 455 -9.62 14.83 2.33
C THR A 455 -11.04 15.39 2.40
N GLU A 456 -11.45 16.19 1.42
CA GLU A 456 -12.81 16.75 1.37
C GLU A 456 -13.87 15.63 1.28
N ARG A 457 -13.67 14.71 0.35
CA ARG A 457 -14.55 13.56 0.14
C ARG A 457 -14.59 12.62 1.36
N ALA A 458 -13.45 12.45 2.04
CA ALA A 458 -13.37 11.68 3.28
C ALA A 458 -14.10 12.36 4.45
N TYR A 459 -14.09 13.69 4.49
CA TYR A 459 -14.86 14.47 5.46
C TYR A 459 -16.37 14.36 5.22
N GLU A 460 -16.82 14.41 3.97
CA GLU A 460 -18.23 14.27 3.59
C GLU A 460 -18.87 12.96 4.05
N ILE A 461 -18.10 11.86 4.04
CA ILE A 461 -18.56 10.55 4.52
C ILE A 461 -18.32 10.32 6.02
N GLY A 462 -17.82 11.34 6.77
CA GLY A 462 -17.57 11.26 8.20
C GLY A 462 -16.27 10.55 8.62
N LEU A 463 -15.42 10.12 7.68
CA LEU A 463 -14.17 9.41 7.97
C LEU A 463 -13.10 10.36 8.54
N VAL A 464 -12.96 11.55 7.97
CA VAL A 464 -12.07 12.61 8.47
C VAL A 464 -12.80 13.49 9.49
N LYS A 465 -12.18 13.74 10.64
CA LYS A 465 -12.74 14.59 11.70
C LYS A 465 -12.54 16.09 11.39
N ARG A 466 -13.35 16.93 12.02
CA ARG A 466 -13.40 18.37 11.79
C ARG A 466 -12.06 19.09 11.93
N ASN A 467 -11.28 18.78 12.96
CA ASN A 467 -9.98 19.42 13.20
C ASN A 467 -8.99 19.17 12.05
N ARG A 468 -8.98 17.96 11.48
CA ARG A 468 -8.15 17.60 10.34
C ARG A 468 -8.60 18.28 9.04
N TYR A 469 -9.91 18.37 8.85
CA TYR A 469 -10.50 19.07 7.72
C TYR A 469 -10.21 20.60 7.76
N ASP A 470 -10.34 21.23 8.93
CA ASP A 470 -10.00 22.64 9.13
C ASP A 470 -8.53 22.93 8.85
N TRP A 471 -7.63 22.03 9.25
CA TRP A 471 -6.21 22.12 8.92
C TRP A 471 -5.97 22.07 7.41
N TRP A 472 -6.64 21.15 6.71
CA TRP A 472 -6.55 21.07 5.26
C TRP A 472 -7.08 22.32 4.57
N LEU A 473 -8.19 22.88 5.03
CA LEU A 473 -8.72 24.15 4.50
C LEU A 473 -7.71 25.30 4.64
N GLN A 474 -7.01 25.39 5.78
CA GLN A 474 -5.96 26.39 6.00
C GLN A 474 -4.77 26.15 5.04
N LYS A 475 -4.33 24.92 4.87
CA LYS A 475 -3.27 24.56 3.92
C LYS A 475 -3.66 24.96 2.50
N LYS A 476 -4.86 24.60 2.06
CA LYS A 476 -5.41 24.95 0.74
C LYS A 476 -5.40 26.47 0.50
N ALA A 477 -5.94 27.22 1.45
CA ALA A 477 -5.99 28.70 1.36
C ALA A 477 -4.59 29.33 1.27
N ASN A 478 -3.61 28.82 2.02
CA ASN A 478 -2.24 29.32 1.96
C ASN A 478 -1.56 28.99 0.61
N ILE A 479 -1.74 27.78 0.08
CA ILE A 479 -1.25 27.41 -1.26
C ILE A 479 -1.85 28.32 -2.33
N GLU A 480 -3.16 28.52 -2.31
CA GLU A 480 -3.87 29.40 -3.26
C GLU A 480 -3.38 30.84 -3.15
N ARG A 481 -3.16 31.37 -1.94
CA ARG A 481 -2.61 32.71 -1.71
C ARG A 481 -1.22 32.90 -2.34
N ILE A 482 -0.33 31.91 -2.18
CA ILE A 482 1.01 31.95 -2.79
C ILE A 482 0.89 31.95 -4.32
N ILE A 483 0.10 31.05 -4.89
CA ILE A 483 -0.11 30.93 -6.34
C ILE A 483 -0.71 32.23 -6.91
N ASP A 484 -1.72 32.78 -6.24
CA ASP A 484 -2.38 34.04 -6.65
C ASP A 484 -1.42 35.21 -6.64
N TYR A 485 -0.60 35.34 -5.60
CA TYR A 485 0.43 36.36 -5.54
C TYR A 485 1.41 36.22 -6.71
N CYS A 486 1.93 35.04 -6.98
CA CYS A 486 2.86 34.77 -8.08
C CYS A 486 2.26 35.05 -9.45
N ASN A 487 0.96 34.83 -9.65
CA ASN A 487 0.26 35.10 -10.91
C ASN A 487 -0.08 36.59 -11.12
N LYS A 488 -0.28 37.34 -10.05
CA LYS A 488 -0.66 38.74 -10.11
C LYS A 488 0.53 39.70 -10.09
N THR A 489 1.63 39.33 -9.43
CA THR A 489 2.79 40.17 -9.22
C THR A 489 3.82 39.99 -10.33
N ALA A 490 4.27 41.09 -10.89
CA ALA A 490 5.35 41.16 -11.86
C ALA A 490 6.61 41.75 -11.20
N ILE A 491 7.76 41.21 -11.58
CA ILE A 491 9.08 41.65 -11.11
C ILE A 491 9.88 42.25 -12.28
N LYS A 492 10.65 43.28 -12.01
CA LYS A 492 11.47 43.95 -13.02
C LYS A 492 12.85 43.33 -13.15
N SER A 493 13.47 43.50 -14.32
CA SER A 493 14.80 42.97 -14.63
C SER A 493 15.90 43.39 -13.64
N ASN A 494 15.86 44.64 -13.18
CA ASN A 494 16.84 45.18 -12.23
C ASN A 494 16.73 44.59 -10.81
N GLU A 495 15.59 43.99 -10.47
CA GLU A 495 15.35 43.40 -9.15
C GLU A 495 15.81 41.93 -9.07
N ILE A 496 15.90 41.23 -10.20
CA ILE A 496 16.06 39.77 -10.17
C ILE A 496 17.18 39.21 -11.08
N ASN A 497 17.66 39.99 -12.10
CA ASN A 497 18.65 39.43 -13.02
C ASN A 497 19.95 39.02 -12.34
N GLY A 498 20.37 39.69 -11.26
CA GLY A 498 21.53 39.28 -10.48
C GLY A 498 21.39 37.88 -9.88
N PHE A 499 20.20 37.55 -9.38
CA PHE A 499 19.88 36.20 -8.89
C PHE A 499 19.82 35.19 -10.05
N LEU A 500 19.14 35.53 -11.14
CA LEU A 500 19.04 34.63 -12.31
C LEU A 500 20.41 34.29 -12.87
N ASP A 501 21.30 35.27 -12.97
CA ASP A 501 22.69 35.06 -13.41
C ASP A 501 23.46 34.12 -12.46
N SER A 502 23.29 34.30 -11.13
CA SER A 502 23.95 33.47 -10.12
C SER A 502 23.59 31.99 -10.18
N ILE A 503 22.40 31.65 -10.69
CA ILE A 503 21.90 30.28 -10.87
C ILE A 503 21.99 29.80 -12.33
N GLY A 504 22.65 30.55 -13.24
CA GLY A 504 22.79 30.23 -14.65
C GLY A 504 21.48 30.27 -15.45
N SER A 505 20.48 31.01 -14.98
CA SER A 505 19.20 31.22 -15.68
C SER A 505 19.26 32.49 -16.54
N SER A 506 18.62 32.45 -17.72
CA SER A 506 18.63 33.60 -18.64
C SER A 506 18.02 34.87 -18.01
N ALA A 507 18.68 36.00 -18.17
CA ALA A 507 18.19 37.30 -17.76
C ALA A 507 16.82 37.63 -18.42
N ILE A 508 16.00 38.37 -17.71
CA ILE A 508 14.73 38.88 -18.26
C ILE A 508 14.91 40.32 -18.83
N GLN A 509 14.11 40.63 -19.86
CA GLN A 509 13.99 41.96 -20.39
C GLN A 509 12.66 42.56 -19.95
N GLY A 510 12.70 43.71 -19.22
CA GLY A 510 11.51 44.38 -18.74
C GLY A 510 10.90 43.76 -17.48
N SER A 511 9.62 43.48 -17.50
CA SER A 511 8.86 42.95 -16.36
C SER A 511 8.18 41.64 -16.72
N VAL A 512 8.30 40.64 -15.81
CA VAL A 512 7.78 39.28 -15.99
C VAL A 512 7.04 38.85 -14.72
N LYS A 513 5.97 38.09 -14.83
CA LYS A 513 5.27 37.55 -13.66
C LYS A 513 6.13 36.55 -12.89
N ILE A 514 6.00 36.54 -11.56
CA ILE A 514 6.75 35.61 -10.71
C ILE A 514 6.45 34.16 -11.11
N SER A 515 5.21 33.82 -11.44
CA SER A 515 4.82 32.46 -11.87
C SER A 515 5.55 32.01 -13.15
N GLU A 516 5.89 32.92 -14.06
CA GLU A 516 6.66 32.60 -15.28
C GLU A 516 8.14 32.34 -14.95
N LEU A 517 8.69 32.99 -13.93
CA LEU A 517 10.05 32.74 -13.44
C LEU A 517 10.12 31.39 -12.72
N ILE A 518 9.16 31.10 -11.84
CA ILE A 518 9.09 29.81 -11.12
C ILE A 518 9.00 28.62 -12.10
N ALA A 519 8.37 28.79 -13.26
CA ALA A 519 8.31 27.75 -14.28
C ALA A 519 9.68 27.39 -14.91
N ARG A 520 10.72 28.22 -14.69
CA ARG A 520 12.07 27.96 -15.22
C ARG A 520 12.82 26.92 -14.36
N PRO A 521 13.66 26.08 -14.97
CA PRO A 521 14.55 25.18 -14.22
C PRO A 521 15.47 25.95 -13.27
N GLY A 522 15.69 25.40 -12.07
CA GLY A 522 16.57 26.00 -11.06
C GLY A 522 16.00 27.17 -10.27
N VAL A 523 14.90 27.79 -10.71
CA VAL A 523 14.24 28.85 -9.96
C VAL A 523 13.28 28.25 -8.93
N SER A 524 13.38 28.66 -7.66
CA SER A 524 12.51 28.22 -6.56
C SER A 524 11.82 29.41 -5.89
N LEU A 525 10.70 29.16 -5.20
CA LEU A 525 10.00 30.18 -4.41
C LEU A 525 10.90 30.74 -3.31
N TYR A 526 11.64 29.90 -2.60
CA TYR A 526 12.57 30.36 -1.58
C TYR A 526 13.73 31.19 -2.17
N GLY A 527 14.31 30.76 -3.30
CA GLY A 527 15.36 31.52 -3.97
C GLY A 527 14.87 32.92 -4.40
N LEU A 528 13.64 33.04 -4.89
CA LEU A 528 13.05 34.33 -5.21
C LEU A 528 12.71 35.17 -3.96
N ALA A 529 12.28 34.51 -2.88
CA ALA A 529 11.88 35.21 -1.64
C ALA A 529 13.05 35.97 -0.98
N ASP A 530 14.29 35.51 -1.15
CA ASP A 530 15.47 36.23 -0.64
C ASP A 530 15.69 37.59 -1.32
N HIS A 531 15.11 37.79 -2.51
CA HIS A 531 15.14 39.03 -3.28
C HIS A 531 13.81 39.80 -3.27
N LEU A 532 12.74 39.22 -2.74
CA LEU A 532 11.39 39.72 -2.72
C LEU A 532 10.80 39.70 -1.31
N PRO A 533 10.97 40.81 -0.50
CA PRO A 533 10.56 40.82 0.90
C PRO A 533 9.09 40.45 1.12
N HIS A 534 8.19 40.92 0.24
CA HIS A 534 6.76 40.62 0.38
C HIS A 534 6.43 39.14 0.04
N LEU A 535 7.11 38.53 -0.91
CA LEU A 535 7.01 37.07 -1.14
C LEU A 535 7.48 36.31 0.12
N LYS A 536 8.61 36.72 0.70
CA LYS A 536 9.14 36.12 1.91
C LYS A 536 8.13 36.16 3.05
N GLU A 537 7.51 37.34 3.28
CA GLU A 537 6.45 37.51 4.27
C GLU A 537 5.27 36.54 4.05
N ILE A 538 4.81 36.38 2.80
CA ILE A 538 3.73 35.45 2.44
C ILE A 538 4.12 34.02 2.74
N LEU A 539 5.34 33.57 2.39
CA LEU A 539 5.79 32.22 2.66
C LEU A 539 5.94 31.95 4.16
N GLU A 540 6.46 32.92 4.92
CA GLU A 540 6.66 32.80 6.36
C GLU A 540 5.37 32.92 7.18
N SER A 541 4.32 33.53 6.65
CA SER A 541 3.03 33.71 7.34
C SER A 541 2.19 32.43 7.41
N SER A 542 2.60 31.34 6.76
CA SER A 542 1.92 30.06 6.88
C SER A 542 2.09 29.48 8.28
N PRO A 543 1.01 29.21 9.03
CA PRO A 543 1.10 28.96 10.47
C PRO A 543 1.75 27.63 10.82
N ASN A 544 1.66 26.62 9.96
CA ASN A 544 2.21 25.29 10.17
C ASN A 544 2.72 24.70 8.85
N ARG A 545 3.86 23.97 8.90
CA ARG A 545 4.43 23.25 7.77
C ARG A 545 4.60 24.10 6.50
N LYS A 546 5.15 25.28 6.68
CA LYS A 546 5.36 26.29 5.61
C LYS A 546 6.16 25.75 4.43
N GLU A 547 7.14 24.88 4.69
CA GLU A 547 7.98 24.25 3.67
C GLU A 547 7.14 23.35 2.75
N GLU A 548 6.28 22.53 3.29
CA GLU A 548 5.37 21.66 2.53
C GLU A 548 4.36 22.49 1.70
N ILE A 549 3.81 23.55 2.30
CA ILE A 549 2.88 24.46 1.62
C ILE A 549 3.58 25.16 0.45
N THR A 550 4.79 25.65 0.67
CA THR A 550 5.61 26.33 -0.35
C THR A 550 5.96 25.37 -1.49
N GLU A 551 6.40 24.15 -1.18
CA GLU A 551 6.71 23.13 -2.18
C GLU A 551 5.46 22.77 -3.00
N ALA A 552 4.32 22.55 -2.37
CA ALA A 552 3.08 22.24 -3.07
C ALA A 552 2.63 23.38 -4.01
N ALA A 553 2.79 24.65 -3.60
CA ALA A 553 2.52 25.82 -4.45
C ALA A 553 3.49 25.87 -5.64
N GLU A 554 4.79 25.67 -5.40
CA GLU A 554 5.83 25.66 -6.44
C GLU A 554 5.58 24.56 -7.48
N ILE A 555 5.26 23.33 -7.04
CA ILE A 555 4.94 22.23 -7.93
C ILE A 555 3.71 22.55 -8.79
N LYS A 556 2.63 23.11 -8.19
CA LYS A 556 1.43 23.49 -8.94
C LYS A 556 1.71 24.58 -9.99
N ILE A 557 2.58 25.53 -9.71
CA ILE A 557 3.00 26.55 -10.68
C ILE A 557 3.83 25.92 -11.81
N LYS A 558 4.88 25.18 -11.47
CA LYS A 558 5.82 24.58 -12.45
C LYS A 558 5.16 23.57 -13.38
N TYR A 559 4.26 22.78 -12.86
CA TYR A 559 3.65 21.68 -13.63
C TYR A 559 2.24 22.00 -14.11
N LYS A 560 1.75 23.25 -14.00
CA LYS A 560 0.41 23.68 -14.37
C LYS A 560 -0.04 23.13 -15.73
N GLY A 561 0.73 23.38 -16.78
CA GLY A 561 0.37 22.96 -18.14
C GLY A 561 0.35 21.43 -18.34
N TYR A 562 1.17 20.68 -17.59
CA TYR A 562 1.13 19.21 -17.59
C TYR A 562 -0.11 18.69 -16.87
N ILE A 563 -0.42 19.24 -15.71
CA ILE A 563 -1.59 18.89 -14.88
C ILE A 563 -2.88 19.15 -15.66
N GLU A 564 -3.01 20.30 -16.32
CA GLU A 564 -4.20 20.66 -17.10
C GLU A 564 -4.42 19.72 -18.30
N ARG A 565 -3.35 19.39 -19.03
CA ARG A 565 -3.43 18.42 -20.15
C ARG A 565 -3.84 17.04 -19.69
N GLU A 566 -3.24 16.55 -18.61
CA GLU A 566 -3.55 15.22 -18.07
C GLU A 566 -4.98 15.16 -17.51
N ARG A 567 -5.45 16.24 -16.87
CA ARG A 567 -6.82 16.34 -16.40
C ARG A 567 -7.82 16.28 -17.54
N THR A 568 -7.56 17.02 -18.62
CA THR A 568 -8.41 16.99 -19.83
C THR A 568 -8.45 15.58 -20.45
N PHE A 569 -7.34 14.87 -20.44
CA PHE A 569 -7.29 13.49 -20.91
C PHE A 569 -8.08 12.54 -20.00
N ALA A 570 -7.89 12.65 -18.68
CA ALA A 570 -8.63 11.86 -17.70
C ALA A 570 -10.16 12.08 -17.80
N GLU A 571 -10.60 13.34 -17.97
CA GLU A 571 -12.02 13.68 -18.15
C GLU A 571 -12.63 13.05 -19.41
N LYS A 572 -11.88 13.00 -20.51
CA LYS A 572 -12.33 12.28 -21.71
C LYS A 572 -12.50 10.79 -21.47
N MET A 573 -11.59 10.17 -20.73
CA MET A 573 -11.66 8.75 -20.39
C MET A 573 -12.78 8.44 -19.39
N ARG A 574 -13.10 9.35 -18.48
CA ARG A 574 -14.24 9.22 -17.56
C ARG A 574 -15.58 9.01 -18.26
N ARG A 575 -15.76 9.54 -19.46
CA ARG A 575 -16.99 9.31 -20.25
C ARG A 575 -17.23 7.84 -20.54
N LEU A 576 -16.19 7.02 -20.64
CA LEU A 576 -16.33 5.56 -20.79
C LEU A 576 -16.65 4.89 -19.44
N GLU A 577 -16.18 5.46 -18.32
CA GLU A 577 -16.55 5.00 -16.96
C GLU A 577 -18.04 5.22 -16.65
N ASP A 578 -18.62 6.29 -17.20
CA ASP A 578 -20.04 6.61 -17.00
C ASP A 578 -20.97 5.72 -17.83
N ILE A 579 -20.43 4.94 -18.80
CA ILE A 579 -21.21 3.99 -19.59
C ILE A 579 -21.36 2.69 -18.80
N LYS A 580 -22.43 2.60 -18.01
CA LYS A 580 -22.78 1.37 -17.28
C LYS A 580 -23.28 0.29 -18.22
N ILE A 581 -22.76 -0.92 -18.04
CA ILE A 581 -23.27 -2.12 -18.68
C ILE A 581 -24.58 -2.48 -17.96
N LYS A 582 -25.73 -2.13 -18.57
CA LYS A 582 -27.04 -2.36 -17.98
C LYS A 582 -27.54 -3.77 -18.29
N GLY A 583 -27.93 -4.49 -17.24
CA GLY A 583 -28.50 -5.83 -17.34
C GLY A 583 -27.44 -6.94 -17.25
N HIS A 584 -27.91 -8.16 -16.97
CA HIS A 584 -27.06 -9.36 -17.09
C HIS A 584 -27.00 -9.72 -18.58
N PHE A 585 -25.85 -9.48 -19.20
CA PHE A 585 -25.56 -10.06 -20.50
C PHE A 585 -25.13 -11.52 -20.31
N ASP A 586 -25.78 -12.42 -21.04
CA ASP A 586 -25.21 -13.74 -21.26
C ASP A 586 -24.10 -13.60 -22.31
N TYR A 587 -22.89 -13.31 -21.83
CA TYR A 587 -21.73 -13.10 -22.70
C TYR A 587 -21.40 -14.36 -23.51
N SER A 588 -21.80 -15.55 -23.05
CA SER A 588 -21.57 -16.82 -23.75
C SER A 588 -22.36 -16.90 -25.07
N ALA A 589 -23.52 -16.26 -25.13
CA ALA A 589 -24.40 -16.21 -26.32
C ALA A 589 -23.99 -15.16 -27.35
N ILE A 590 -23.04 -14.26 -27.03
CA ILE A 590 -22.62 -13.18 -27.96
C ILE A 590 -21.49 -13.68 -28.86
N HIS A 591 -21.87 -14.21 -30.05
CA HIS A 591 -20.91 -14.83 -30.98
C HIS A 591 -19.93 -13.85 -31.63
N ASP A 592 -20.25 -12.56 -31.70
CA ASP A 592 -19.39 -11.50 -32.26
C ASP A 592 -18.21 -11.12 -31.33
N LEU A 593 -18.23 -11.54 -30.07
CA LEU A 593 -17.09 -11.42 -29.17
C LEU A 593 -16.11 -12.57 -29.34
N SER A 594 -14.81 -12.31 -29.15
CA SER A 594 -13.81 -13.37 -29.12
C SER A 594 -14.06 -14.37 -27.98
N THR A 595 -13.67 -15.64 -28.17
CA THR A 595 -13.87 -16.67 -27.12
C THR A 595 -13.22 -16.29 -25.78
N GLU A 596 -12.02 -15.73 -25.84
CA GLU A 596 -11.32 -15.25 -24.65
C GLU A 596 -12.09 -14.10 -23.97
N CYS A 597 -12.57 -13.14 -24.75
CA CYS A 597 -13.35 -12.03 -24.24
C CYS A 597 -14.62 -12.51 -23.55
N ARG A 598 -15.39 -13.40 -24.17
CA ARG A 598 -16.62 -13.98 -23.58
C ARG A 598 -16.37 -14.61 -22.23
N GLN A 599 -15.37 -15.50 -22.15
CA GLN A 599 -15.02 -16.20 -20.90
C GLN A 599 -14.60 -15.23 -19.79
N LYS A 600 -13.84 -14.19 -20.14
CA LYS A 600 -13.37 -13.19 -19.16
C LYS A 600 -14.49 -12.26 -18.70
N LEU A 601 -15.31 -11.77 -19.62
CA LEU A 601 -16.46 -10.94 -19.26
C LEU A 601 -17.47 -11.71 -18.38
N GLU A 602 -17.73 -12.98 -18.70
CA GLU A 602 -18.59 -13.86 -17.90
C GLU A 602 -18.03 -14.06 -16.47
N ARG A 603 -16.72 -14.25 -16.35
CA ARG A 603 -16.07 -14.45 -15.05
C ARG A 603 -16.01 -13.19 -14.21
N ILE A 604 -15.72 -12.03 -14.83
CA ILE A 604 -15.41 -10.77 -14.14
C ILE A 604 -16.66 -9.94 -13.92
N GLN A 605 -17.64 -9.99 -14.85
CA GLN A 605 -18.88 -9.21 -14.80
C GLN A 605 -18.62 -7.70 -14.56
N PRO A 606 -17.94 -6.99 -15.51
CA PRO A 606 -17.63 -5.58 -15.35
C PRO A 606 -18.91 -4.73 -15.31
N GLU A 607 -18.93 -3.69 -14.48
CA GLU A 607 -20.07 -2.79 -14.33
C GLU A 607 -20.10 -1.67 -15.38
N THR A 608 -18.93 -1.33 -15.94
CA THR A 608 -18.79 -0.26 -16.93
C THR A 608 -18.00 -0.70 -18.15
N LEU A 609 -18.19 0.03 -19.25
CA LEU A 609 -17.48 -0.25 -20.50
C LEU A 609 -15.95 -0.01 -20.37
N ALA A 610 -15.55 0.97 -19.56
CA ALA A 610 -14.14 1.20 -19.27
C ALA A 610 -13.53 0.05 -18.47
N GLN A 611 -14.25 -0.52 -17.50
CA GLN A 611 -13.81 -1.72 -16.78
C GLN A 611 -13.63 -2.88 -17.75
N ALA A 612 -14.61 -3.12 -18.63
CA ALA A 612 -14.50 -4.15 -19.67
C ALA A 612 -13.25 -3.95 -20.54
N SER A 613 -12.96 -2.74 -20.97
CA SER A 613 -11.80 -2.43 -21.84
C SER A 613 -10.44 -2.66 -21.17
N ARG A 614 -10.38 -2.69 -19.83
CA ARG A 614 -9.15 -2.94 -19.06
C ARG A 614 -8.87 -4.42 -18.80
N ILE A 615 -9.84 -5.29 -19.08
CA ILE A 615 -9.67 -6.73 -18.90
C ILE A 615 -8.68 -7.25 -19.96
N PRO A 616 -7.56 -7.89 -19.56
CA PRO A 616 -6.62 -8.46 -20.52
C PRO A 616 -7.32 -9.48 -21.43
N GLY A 617 -7.18 -9.32 -22.76
CA GLY A 617 -7.85 -10.17 -23.74
C GLY A 617 -9.21 -9.64 -24.25
N VAL A 618 -9.65 -8.49 -23.75
CA VAL A 618 -10.75 -7.73 -24.36
C VAL A 618 -10.15 -6.70 -25.32
N SER A 619 -10.49 -6.82 -26.59
CA SER A 619 -9.98 -5.96 -27.65
C SER A 619 -10.86 -4.71 -27.87
N PRO A 620 -10.35 -3.66 -28.55
CA PRO A 620 -11.19 -2.52 -28.96
C PRO A 620 -12.39 -2.93 -29.84
N SER A 621 -12.26 -4.00 -30.64
CA SER A 621 -13.38 -4.54 -31.43
C SER A 621 -14.45 -5.16 -30.54
N ASP A 622 -14.07 -5.88 -29.48
CA ASP A 622 -15.04 -6.43 -28.53
C ASP A 622 -15.81 -5.31 -27.80
N ILE A 623 -15.13 -4.21 -27.47
CA ILE A 623 -15.78 -3.02 -26.87
C ILE A 623 -16.78 -2.38 -27.83
N ASN A 624 -16.46 -2.32 -29.12
CA ASN A 624 -17.42 -1.81 -30.12
C ASN A 624 -18.65 -2.72 -30.23
N VAL A 625 -18.49 -4.04 -30.17
CA VAL A 625 -19.62 -4.99 -30.13
C VAL A 625 -20.52 -4.71 -28.93
N LEU A 626 -19.92 -4.52 -27.73
CA LEU A 626 -20.69 -4.18 -26.53
C LEU A 626 -21.43 -2.85 -26.67
N LEU A 627 -20.80 -1.81 -27.25
CA LEU A 627 -21.45 -0.53 -27.54
C LEU A 627 -22.67 -0.67 -28.41
N VAL A 628 -22.55 -1.42 -29.50
CA VAL A 628 -23.68 -1.69 -30.44
C VAL A 628 -24.81 -2.42 -29.73
N LEU A 629 -24.51 -3.46 -28.93
CA LEU A 629 -25.50 -4.20 -28.16
C LEU A 629 -26.20 -3.34 -27.09
N MET A 630 -25.53 -2.30 -26.60
CA MET A 630 -26.11 -1.34 -25.66
C MET A 630 -26.89 -0.21 -26.35
N GLY A 631 -27.01 -0.24 -27.67
CA GLY A 631 -27.74 0.75 -28.47
C GLY A 631 -27.04 2.11 -28.58
N ARG A 632 -25.71 2.12 -28.60
CA ARG A 632 -24.87 3.33 -28.67
C ARG A 632 -23.91 3.29 -29.85
#